data_7481848187940c31f5d0088770f92480
#
_entry.id   7481848187940c31f5d0088770f92480
#
_cell.length_a   1.000
_cell.length_b   1.000
_cell.length_c   1.000
_cell.angle_alpha   90.00
_cell.angle_beta   90.00
_cell.angle_gamma   90.00
#
_symmetry.space_group_name_H-M   'P 1'
#
loop_
_entity.id
_entity.type
_entity.pdbx_description
1 polymer ?
#
loop_
_entity_poly.entity_id
_entity_poly.type
_entity_poly.pdbx_seq_one_letter_code
_entity_poly.pdbx_strand_id
1 'polypeptide(L)'
;MSGPGLDRLLGNGDLDGLLRLVDEACDGCAWDDLEQVALRARKAHDRGYQLWPAADHAEHRLALEAPADRAAAAVLRDAPTFGLAPLAEVVASTHRWVDLEPHFPIDAGPVRSVVAHERVARGEDLTGTDLAEDPLGLPLTLAPWEPRLEGPAIGAYSVEDPVPAPGPTRTVDAVDDAPPAGLDGDPGLAALGDLTAVWAEQSNGLRRAAAVRGTAAQAVASLSGHPGRHHRLPVDEALGLLAWAGASGGAHGRRRGMARGRFEAWWCAAALTGLDEAWPPDGDDLGGAVAELRWWRWDDGTPPTGWHLLIAVEDLADGLAWALDARDVADRTS
;
A
#
# COMPACT_ATOMS: atom_id res chain seq x y z
N MET A 1 -12.27 30.51 15.87
CA MET A 1 -13.11 30.43 17.11
C MET A 1 -12.34 29.69 18.22
N SER A 2 -11.19 30.23 18.61
CA SER A 2 -10.34 29.62 19.62
C SER A 2 -10.90 29.92 21.02
N GLY A 3 -11.23 28.91 21.80
CA GLY A 3 -11.38 28.99 23.24
C GLY A 3 -12.61 28.28 23.82
N PRO A 4 -13.74 28.98 24.12
CA PRO A 4 -14.75 28.39 25.02
C PRO A 4 -15.53 27.21 24.43
N GLY A 5 -15.67 27.13 23.10
CA GLY A 5 -16.37 26.04 22.42
C GLY A 5 -15.59 24.73 22.46
N LEU A 6 -14.32 24.77 22.06
CA LEU A 6 -13.41 23.61 22.08
C LEU A 6 -13.18 23.10 23.50
N ASP A 7 -12.99 24.01 24.49
CA ASP A 7 -12.82 23.64 25.89
C ASP A 7 -14.00 22.85 26.44
N ARG A 8 -15.22 23.28 26.09
CA ARG A 8 -16.46 22.60 26.51
C ARG A 8 -16.57 21.22 25.88
N LEU A 9 -16.31 21.08 24.56
CA LEU A 9 -16.40 19.81 23.86
C LEU A 9 -15.39 18.78 24.43
N LEU A 10 -14.15 19.22 24.63
CA LEU A 10 -13.11 18.38 25.24
C LEU A 10 -13.43 18.01 26.70
N GLY A 11 -13.94 18.97 27.48
CA GLY A 11 -14.30 18.74 28.88
C GLY A 11 -15.49 17.78 29.06
N ASN A 12 -16.40 17.77 28.10
CA ASN A 12 -17.57 16.88 28.09
C ASN A 12 -17.30 15.53 27.42
N GLY A 13 -16.14 15.34 26.76
CA GLY A 13 -15.88 14.14 25.96
C GLY A 13 -16.80 14.03 24.72
N ASP A 14 -17.24 15.16 24.16
CA ASP A 14 -18.19 15.23 23.05
C ASP A 14 -17.47 14.98 21.72
N LEU A 15 -17.28 13.69 21.37
CA LEU A 15 -16.63 13.29 20.13
C LEU A 15 -17.37 13.80 18.89
N ASP A 16 -18.69 13.67 18.84
CA ASP A 16 -19.50 14.10 17.68
C ASP A 16 -19.43 15.62 17.47
N GLY A 17 -19.40 16.38 18.57
CA GLY A 17 -19.18 17.82 18.54
C GLY A 17 -17.81 18.20 18.00
N LEU A 18 -16.76 17.43 18.37
CA LEU A 18 -15.40 17.64 17.87
C LEU A 18 -15.28 17.31 16.40
N LEU A 19 -15.87 16.21 15.91
CA LEU A 19 -15.86 15.85 14.49
C LEU A 19 -16.54 16.93 13.64
N ARG A 20 -17.70 17.43 14.06
CA ARG A 20 -18.36 18.56 13.38
C ARG A 20 -17.48 19.83 13.39
N LEU A 21 -16.80 20.11 14.49
CA LEU A 21 -15.88 21.25 14.56
C LEU A 21 -14.70 21.11 13.59
N VAL A 22 -14.18 19.89 13.39
CA VAL A 22 -13.16 19.60 12.37
C VAL A 22 -13.68 19.96 10.99
N ASP A 23 -14.88 19.51 10.61
CA ASP A 23 -15.48 19.80 9.30
C ASP A 23 -15.71 21.31 9.11
N GLU A 24 -16.28 21.98 10.12
CA GLU A 24 -16.49 23.45 10.10
C GLU A 24 -15.17 24.22 9.97
N ALA A 25 -14.09 23.79 10.64
CA ALA A 25 -12.78 24.41 10.54
C ALA A 25 -12.17 24.23 9.14
N CYS A 26 -12.32 23.06 8.53
CA CYS A 26 -11.87 22.81 7.15
C CYS A 26 -12.64 23.67 6.15
N ASP A 27 -13.96 23.69 6.21
CA ASP A 27 -14.82 24.49 5.31
C ASP A 27 -14.49 25.98 5.41
N GLY A 28 -14.13 26.44 6.60
CA GLY A 28 -13.70 27.82 6.87
C GLY A 28 -12.23 28.11 6.64
N CYS A 29 -11.40 27.12 6.24
CA CYS A 29 -9.94 27.21 6.16
C CYS A 29 -9.29 27.72 7.46
N ALA A 30 -9.90 27.39 8.61
CA ALA A 30 -9.45 27.81 9.92
C ALA A 30 -8.37 26.84 10.46
N TRP A 31 -7.23 26.79 9.77
CA TRP A 31 -6.18 25.79 10.00
C TRP A 31 -5.59 25.83 11.42
N ASP A 32 -5.49 27.01 12.03
CA ASP A 32 -5.05 27.14 13.41
C ASP A 32 -6.03 26.49 14.39
N ASP A 33 -7.34 26.66 14.17
CA ASP A 33 -8.37 26.02 14.99
C ASP A 33 -8.33 24.49 14.82
N LEU A 34 -8.17 24.01 13.57
CA LEU A 34 -8.04 22.60 13.25
C LEU A 34 -6.83 21.96 13.94
N GLU A 35 -5.69 22.64 13.91
CA GLU A 35 -4.48 22.21 14.61
C GLU A 35 -4.70 22.13 16.14
N GLN A 36 -5.41 23.10 16.71
CA GLN A 36 -5.76 23.06 18.13
C GLN A 36 -6.67 21.86 18.47
N VAL A 37 -7.62 21.50 17.59
CA VAL A 37 -8.42 20.29 17.79
C VAL A 37 -7.53 19.06 17.80
N ALA A 38 -6.65 18.89 16.80
CA ALA A 38 -5.73 17.76 16.71
C ALA A 38 -4.88 17.60 17.99
N LEU A 39 -4.17 18.66 18.37
CA LEU A 39 -3.27 18.63 19.53
C LEU A 39 -4.00 18.38 20.85
N ARG A 40 -5.14 19.02 21.06
CA ARG A 40 -5.84 18.99 22.34
C ARG A 40 -6.69 17.73 22.51
N ALA A 41 -7.27 17.18 21.44
CA ALA A 41 -7.94 15.90 21.46
C ALA A 41 -6.95 14.76 21.70
N ARG A 42 -5.74 14.83 21.11
CA ARG A 42 -4.64 13.87 21.38
C ARG A 42 -4.22 13.92 22.86
N LYS A 43 -3.97 15.12 23.38
CA LYS A 43 -3.63 15.30 24.80
C LYS A 43 -4.74 14.86 25.77
N ALA A 44 -6.00 14.92 25.35
CA ALA A 44 -7.13 14.42 26.13
C ALA A 44 -7.15 12.89 26.16
N HIS A 45 -6.75 12.23 25.07
CA HIS A 45 -6.57 10.78 25.01
C HIS A 45 -5.54 10.30 26.04
N ASP A 46 -4.40 10.98 26.17
CA ASP A 46 -3.37 10.66 27.17
C ASP A 46 -3.90 10.73 28.61
N ARG A 47 -4.97 11.45 28.84
CA ARG A 47 -5.69 11.55 30.12
C ARG A 47 -6.87 10.60 30.28
N GLY A 48 -7.03 9.65 29.32
CA GLY A 48 -8.06 8.61 29.35
C GLY A 48 -9.36 8.93 28.62
N TYR A 49 -9.47 10.09 27.93
CA TYR A 49 -10.63 10.40 27.10
C TYR A 49 -10.51 9.75 25.73
N GLN A 50 -11.55 9.08 25.24
CA GLN A 50 -11.58 8.42 23.93
C GLN A 50 -11.85 9.43 22.79
N LEU A 51 -11.03 10.48 22.68
CA LEU A 51 -11.16 11.55 21.68
C LEU A 51 -10.13 11.47 20.55
N TRP A 52 -9.37 10.37 20.50
CA TRP A 52 -8.40 10.12 19.45
C TRP A 52 -9.00 10.13 18.02
N PRO A 53 -10.29 9.71 17.76
CA PRO A 53 -10.82 9.79 16.40
C PRO A 53 -10.92 11.23 15.87
N ALA A 54 -11.22 12.18 16.75
CA ALA A 54 -11.25 13.59 16.36
C ALA A 54 -9.84 14.16 16.10
N ALA A 55 -8.83 13.71 16.86
CA ALA A 55 -7.44 14.08 16.61
C ALA A 55 -6.96 13.54 15.27
N ASP A 56 -7.17 12.25 15.01
CA ASP A 56 -6.77 11.60 13.77
C ASP A 56 -7.50 12.20 12.56
N HIS A 57 -8.80 12.50 12.69
CA HIS A 57 -9.56 13.15 11.63
C HIS A 57 -9.02 14.56 11.34
N ALA A 58 -8.71 15.35 12.36
CA ALA A 58 -8.13 16.67 12.20
C ALA A 58 -6.74 16.63 11.55
N GLU A 59 -5.86 15.70 11.95
CA GLU A 59 -4.54 15.50 11.34
C GLU A 59 -4.65 15.05 9.88
N HIS A 60 -5.57 14.15 9.58
CA HIS A 60 -5.85 13.71 8.21
C HIS A 60 -6.29 14.90 7.34
N ARG A 61 -7.25 15.71 7.80
CA ARG A 61 -7.74 16.88 7.07
C ARG A 61 -6.66 17.95 6.91
N LEU A 62 -5.80 18.16 7.92
CA LEU A 62 -4.64 19.05 7.81
C LEU A 62 -3.68 18.55 6.72
N ALA A 63 -3.33 17.27 6.70
CA ALA A 63 -2.43 16.70 5.71
C ALA A 63 -3.04 16.76 4.29
N LEU A 64 -4.36 16.61 4.16
CA LEU A 64 -5.06 16.55 2.88
C LEU A 64 -5.31 17.94 2.27
N GLU A 65 -5.72 18.92 3.07
CA GLU A 65 -6.36 20.15 2.57
C GLU A 65 -5.64 21.44 2.97
N ALA A 66 -4.84 21.42 4.04
CA ALA A 66 -4.18 22.63 4.52
C ALA A 66 -3.01 23.05 3.58
N PRO A 67 -2.54 24.31 3.63
CA PRO A 67 -1.31 24.71 2.96
C PRO A 67 -0.12 23.82 3.32
N ALA A 68 0.85 23.69 2.40
CA ALA A 68 1.95 22.72 2.48
C ALA A 68 2.76 22.79 3.80
N ASP A 69 2.97 23.96 4.35
CA ASP A 69 3.63 24.16 5.66
C ASP A 69 2.87 23.47 6.81
N ARG A 70 1.55 23.63 6.84
CA ARG A 70 0.67 23.00 7.85
C ARG A 70 0.50 21.51 7.62
N ALA A 71 0.37 21.12 6.35
CA ALA A 71 0.26 19.74 5.95
C ALA A 71 1.54 18.94 6.30
N ALA A 72 2.73 19.47 6.00
CA ALA A 72 4.00 18.89 6.40
C ALA A 72 4.15 18.82 7.93
N ALA A 73 3.75 19.86 8.64
CA ALA A 73 3.77 19.86 10.10
C ALA A 73 2.86 18.79 10.71
N ALA A 74 1.71 18.50 10.08
CA ALA A 74 0.83 17.40 10.52
C ALA A 74 1.51 16.03 10.38
N VAL A 75 2.20 15.79 9.25
CA VAL A 75 2.96 14.57 9.01
C VAL A 75 4.12 14.40 9.99
N LEU A 76 4.84 15.50 10.29
CA LEU A 76 6.00 15.48 11.19
C LEU A 76 5.63 15.25 12.66
N ARG A 77 4.42 15.59 13.07
CA ARG A 77 3.96 15.35 14.45
C ARG A 77 3.80 13.90 14.82
N ASP A 78 3.71 13.06 13.83
CA ASP A 78 3.54 11.61 13.85
C ASP A 78 3.03 11.04 15.19
N ALA A 79 1.78 10.64 15.17
CA ALA A 79 1.32 9.53 15.98
C ALA A 79 0.14 8.86 15.27
N PRO A 80 0.32 8.21 14.16
CA PRO A 80 -0.78 7.50 13.51
C PRO A 80 -1.05 6.23 14.29
N THR A 81 -1.80 6.32 15.36
CA THR A 81 -2.22 5.12 16.06
C THR A 81 -3.43 4.48 15.40
N PHE A 82 -4.29 5.26 14.72
CA PHE A 82 -5.56 4.76 14.20
C PHE A 82 -6.04 5.39 12.87
N GLY A 83 -5.20 6.17 12.18
CA GLY A 83 -5.55 6.73 10.87
C GLY A 83 -5.77 5.67 9.80
N LEU A 84 -6.71 5.90 8.89
CA LEU A 84 -7.04 4.99 7.78
C LEU A 84 -5.88 4.84 6.78
N ALA A 85 -5.01 5.84 6.68
CA ALA A 85 -3.81 5.82 5.85
C ALA A 85 -2.64 6.52 6.54
N PRO A 86 -1.38 6.18 6.15
CA PRO A 86 -0.22 6.96 6.56
C PRO A 86 -0.37 8.41 6.12
N LEU A 87 -0.15 9.37 7.01
CA LEU A 87 -0.24 10.79 6.68
C LEU A 87 0.74 11.20 5.55
N ALA A 88 1.84 10.46 5.39
CA ALA A 88 2.76 10.62 4.27
C ALA A 88 2.08 10.39 2.91
N GLU A 89 1.26 9.35 2.79
CA GLU A 89 0.48 9.11 1.57
C GLU A 89 -0.60 10.18 1.38
N VAL A 90 -1.25 10.58 2.47
CA VAL A 90 -2.30 11.60 2.44
C VAL A 90 -1.76 12.93 1.92
N VAL A 91 -0.69 13.44 2.51
CA VAL A 91 -0.08 14.71 2.10
C VAL A 91 0.44 14.64 0.65
N ALA A 92 1.02 13.52 0.26
CA ALA A 92 1.52 13.31 -1.10
C ALA A 92 0.40 13.16 -2.13
N SER A 93 -0.85 12.91 -1.74
CA SER A 93 -1.98 12.79 -2.68
C SER A 93 -2.43 14.14 -3.24
N THR A 94 -2.24 15.22 -2.51
CA THR A 94 -2.73 16.56 -2.86
C THR A 94 -1.64 17.61 -3.04
N HIS A 95 -0.44 17.38 -2.49
CA HIS A 95 0.67 18.32 -2.56
C HIS A 95 1.81 17.77 -3.43
N ARG A 96 2.48 18.65 -4.18
CA ARG A 96 3.69 18.31 -4.94
C ARG A 96 4.92 18.35 -4.04
N TRP A 97 5.96 17.59 -4.42
CA TRP A 97 7.20 17.60 -3.65
C TRP A 97 7.81 18.99 -3.49
N VAL A 98 7.84 19.77 -4.57
CA VAL A 98 8.39 21.14 -4.56
C VAL A 98 7.71 22.07 -3.54
N ASP A 99 6.45 21.83 -3.23
CA ASP A 99 5.69 22.61 -2.24
C ASP A 99 5.94 22.11 -0.81
N LEU A 100 6.19 20.82 -0.64
CA LEU A 100 6.39 20.16 0.66
C LEU A 100 7.84 20.22 1.13
N GLU A 101 8.80 20.04 0.23
CA GLU A 101 10.23 19.91 0.57
C GLU A 101 10.77 21.01 1.49
N PRO A 102 10.44 22.31 1.30
CA PRO A 102 10.94 23.37 2.16
C PRO A 102 10.49 23.25 3.63
N HIS A 103 9.44 22.47 3.88
CA HIS A 103 8.84 22.30 5.20
C HIS A 103 9.23 20.99 5.90
N PHE A 104 9.97 20.11 5.21
CA PHE A 104 10.57 18.93 5.82
C PHE A 104 12.04 19.20 6.13
N PRO A 105 12.45 19.28 7.41
CA PRO A 105 13.86 19.36 7.78
C PRO A 105 14.64 18.19 7.17
N ILE A 106 15.92 18.43 6.83
CA ILE A 106 16.77 17.40 6.23
C ILE A 106 16.97 16.21 7.18
N ASP A 107 16.90 16.46 8.48
CA ASP A 107 17.00 15.50 9.56
C ASP A 107 15.62 14.98 10.04
N ALA A 108 14.56 15.19 9.25
CA ALA A 108 13.24 14.63 9.54
C ALA A 108 13.20 13.09 9.47
N GLY A 109 14.34 12.47 9.18
CA GLY A 109 14.50 11.02 9.16
C GLY A 109 13.65 10.35 8.06
N PRO A 110 13.17 9.13 8.30
CA PRO A 110 12.51 8.32 7.28
C PRO A 110 11.19 8.93 6.76
N VAL A 111 10.56 9.85 7.51
CA VAL A 111 9.29 10.47 7.10
C VAL A 111 9.46 11.28 5.80
N ARG A 112 10.53 12.09 5.70
CA ARG A 112 10.86 12.86 4.48
C ARG A 112 11.03 11.94 3.27
N SER A 113 11.76 10.84 3.45
CA SER A 113 11.98 9.83 2.42
C SER A 113 10.67 9.17 1.97
N VAL A 114 9.83 8.73 2.91
CA VAL A 114 8.55 8.11 2.57
C VAL A 114 7.65 9.05 1.79
N VAL A 115 7.55 10.33 2.16
CA VAL A 115 6.77 11.33 1.39
C VAL A 115 7.34 11.53 -0.01
N ALA A 116 8.68 11.59 -0.17
CA ALA A 116 9.32 11.67 -1.48
C ALA A 116 8.95 10.46 -2.35
N HIS A 117 9.09 9.24 -1.83
CA HIS A 117 8.71 8.01 -2.54
C HIS A 117 7.21 7.93 -2.86
N GLU A 118 6.34 8.47 -2.02
CA GLU A 118 4.91 8.62 -2.33
C GLU A 118 4.70 9.52 -3.55
N ARG A 119 5.48 10.59 -3.72
CA ARG A 119 5.41 11.45 -4.89
C ARG A 119 6.00 10.79 -6.13
N VAL A 120 7.11 10.05 -5.97
CA VAL A 120 7.68 9.24 -7.07
C VAL A 120 6.66 8.21 -7.55
N ALA A 121 6.01 7.49 -6.67
CA ALA A 121 4.97 6.52 -7.05
C ALA A 121 3.84 7.15 -7.88
N ARG A 122 3.56 8.44 -7.66
CA ARG A 122 2.60 9.25 -8.44
C ARG A 122 3.19 9.89 -9.70
N GLY A 123 4.45 9.59 -10.02
CA GLY A 123 5.12 9.98 -11.27
C GLY A 123 5.88 11.31 -11.21
N GLU A 124 6.23 11.81 -10.02
CA GLU A 124 7.22 12.89 -9.95
C GLU A 124 8.63 12.31 -10.09
N ASP A 125 9.46 13.03 -10.84
CA ASP A 125 10.91 12.76 -10.93
C ASP A 125 11.61 13.62 -9.88
N LEU A 126 12.18 12.97 -8.89
CA LEU A 126 12.90 13.59 -7.79
C LEU A 126 14.40 13.24 -7.82
N THR A 127 14.92 12.88 -9.00
CA THR A 127 16.34 12.60 -9.21
C THR A 127 17.19 13.78 -8.72
N GLY A 128 18.16 13.49 -7.88
CA GLY A 128 19.04 14.51 -7.29
C GLY A 128 18.52 15.13 -5.98
N THR A 129 17.35 14.75 -5.50
CA THR A 129 16.91 15.12 -4.16
C THR A 129 17.78 14.41 -3.12
N ASP A 130 18.30 15.17 -2.14
CA ASP A 130 19.06 14.62 -1.03
C ASP A 130 18.11 14.09 0.05
N LEU A 131 18.18 12.79 0.31
CA LEU A 131 17.48 12.11 1.40
C LEU A 131 18.56 11.60 2.37
N ALA A 132 18.71 12.26 3.51
CA ALA A 132 19.69 11.88 4.53
C ALA A 132 19.50 10.45 5.05
N GLU A 133 18.26 10.00 5.12
CA GLU A 133 17.87 8.62 5.44
C GLU A 133 16.84 8.13 4.43
N ASP A 134 17.13 7.05 3.74
CA ASP A 134 16.19 6.41 2.82
C ASP A 134 16.04 4.92 3.13
N PRO A 135 15.05 4.55 3.97
CA PRO A 135 14.83 3.15 4.35
C PRO A 135 14.29 2.29 3.20
N LEU A 136 13.78 2.90 2.12
CA LEU A 136 13.28 2.16 0.97
C LEU A 136 14.39 1.89 -0.05
N GLY A 137 15.35 2.81 -0.17
CA GLY A 137 16.52 2.67 -1.03
C GLY A 137 16.20 2.55 -2.52
N LEU A 138 14.99 2.93 -2.94
CA LEU A 138 14.56 2.85 -4.33
C LEU A 138 14.98 4.09 -5.13
N PRO A 139 15.08 4.00 -6.47
CA PRO A 139 15.28 5.18 -7.32
C PRO A 139 14.20 6.23 -7.08
N LEU A 140 14.63 7.51 -7.05
CA LEU A 140 13.74 8.67 -6.88
C LEU A 140 13.06 9.10 -8.19
N THR A 141 12.90 8.17 -9.10
CA THR A 141 12.12 8.28 -10.34
C THR A 141 11.52 6.92 -10.66
N LEU A 142 10.43 6.89 -11.42
CA LEU A 142 9.89 5.63 -11.91
C LEU A 142 10.76 5.12 -13.05
N ALA A 143 11.10 3.84 -13.04
CA ALA A 143 11.69 3.18 -14.18
C ALA A 143 10.65 3.07 -15.33
N PRO A 144 11.08 2.99 -16.60
CA PRO A 144 10.16 2.94 -17.75
C PRO A 144 9.17 1.77 -17.74
N TRP A 145 9.47 0.71 -17.02
CA TRP A 145 8.66 -0.50 -16.88
C TRP A 145 7.73 -0.49 -15.66
N GLU A 146 7.90 0.48 -14.76
CA GLU A 146 7.03 0.65 -13.60
C GLU A 146 5.69 1.30 -13.98
N PRO A 147 4.56 0.85 -13.41
CA PRO A 147 3.31 1.56 -13.55
C PRO A 147 3.32 2.85 -12.72
N ARG A 148 2.58 3.84 -13.18
CA ARG A 148 2.23 4.97 -12.33
C ARG A 148 1.19 4.55 -11.31
N LEU A 149 1.51 4.66 -10.03
CA LEU A 149 0.65 4.24 -8.94
C LEU A 149 -0.12 5.45 -8.40
N GLU A 150 -1.28 5.73 -8.97
CA GLU A 150 -2.04 6.93 -8.57
C GLU A 150 -2.61 6.85 -7.15
N GLY A 151 -2.72 5.66 -6.59
CA GLY A 151 -3.33 5.45 -5.29
C GLY A 151 -4.84 5.72 -5.32
N PRO A 152 -5.58 5.35 -4.28
CA PRO A 152 -6.99 5.69 -4.16
C PRO A 152 -7.13 7.21 -3.97
N ALA A 153 -8.28 7.75 -4.40
CA ALA A 153 -8.65 9.12 -4.09
C ALA A 153 -8.86 9.26 -2.58
N ILE A 154 -7.91 9.86 -1.89
CA ILE A 154 -7.84 9.88 -0.42
C ILE A 154 -8.99 10.66 0.23
N GLY A 155 -9.63 11.57 -0.50
CA GLY A 155 -10.88 12.22 -0.05
C GLY A 155 -12.09 11.29 0.05
N ALA A 156 -11.99 10.09 -0.51
CA ALA A 156 -13.03 9.07 -0.50
C ALA A 156 -12.53 7.76 0.12
N TYR A 157 -11.74 7.82 1.19
CA TYR A 157 -11.35 6.63 1.93
C TYR A 157 -12.60 5.90 2.37
N SER A 158 -13.05 5.00 1.50
CA SER A 158 -13.97 3.96 1.89
C SER A 158 -13.16 2.72 2.23
N VAL A 159 -13.68 1.91 3.11
CA VAL A 159 -13.18 0.55 3.41
C VAL A 159 -13.13 -0.32 2.12
N GLU A 160 -13.77 0.15 1.06
CA GLU A 160 -13.80 -0.41 -0.28
C GLU A 160 -12.67 0.18 -1.13
N ASP A 161 -11.43 -0.19 -0.82
CA ASP A 161 -10.32 0.05 -1.74
C ASP A 161 -10.60 -0.80 -3.00
N PRO A 162 -10.88 -0.20 -4.15
CA PRO A 162 -11.33 -0.99 -5.30
C PRO A 162 -10.23 -1.96 -5.72
N VAL A 163 -10.53 -3.23 -5.62
CA VAL A 163 -9.70 -4.25 -6.26
C VAL A 163 -9.65 -3.91 -7.75
N PRO A 164 -8.45 -3.79 -8.36
CA PRO A 164 -8.36 -3.52 -9.79
C PRO A 164 -9.24 -4.49 -10.59
N ALA A 165 -10.08 -3.93 -11.46
CA ALA A 165 -11.05 -4.72 -12.21
C ALA A 165 -10.37 -5.88 -12.94
N PRO A 166 -10.95 -7.10 -12.96
CA PRO A 166 -10.39 -8.19 -13.73
C PRO A 166 -10.45 -7.84 -15.22
N GLY A 167 -9.31 -7.97 -15.89
CA GLY A 167 -9.26 -7.91 -17.35
C GLY A 167 -10.04 -9.08 -18.01
N PRO A 168 -10.20 -9.09 -19.34
CA PRO A 168 -10.90 -10.15 -20.04
C PRO A 168 -10.25 -11.51 -19.80
N THR A 169 -11.01 -12.47 -19.34
CA THR A 169 -10.54 -13.81 -18.99
C THR A 169 -10.26 -14.63 -20.24
N ARG A 170 -9.02 -15.03 -20.44
CA ARG A 170 -8.67 -16.06 -21.41
C ARG A 170 -8.47 -17.38 -20.66
N THR A 171 -9.29 -18.37 -20.96
CA THR A 171 -9.11 -19.73 -20.43
C THR A 171 -7.83 -20.32 -21.00
N VAL A 172 -6.94 -20.76 -20.14
CA VAL A 172 -5.83 -21.64 -20.52
C VAL A 172 -6.34 -23.07 -20.38
N ASP A 173 -6.13 -23.89 -21.39
CA ASP A 173 -6.50 -25.32 -21.34
C ASP A 173 -5.81 -25.97 -20.12
N ALA A 174 -6.58 -26.72 -19.35
CA ALA A 174 -6.09 -27.44 -18.20
C ALA A 174 -4.95 -28.40 -18.61
N VAL A 175 -3.79 -28.23 -18.00
CA VAL A 175 -2.71 -29.21 -18.11
C VAL A 175 -3.07 -30.33 -17.14
N ASP A 176 -3.31 -31.53 -17.67
CA ASP A 176 -3.77 -32.69 -16.92
C ASP A 176 -2.61 -33.40 -16.16
N ASP A 177 -1.53 -32.66 -15.89
CA ASP A 177 -0.35 -33.15 -15.20
C ASP A 177 -0.46 -32.92 -13.69
N ALA A 178 -0.15 -33.97 -12.93
CA ALA A 178 -0.05 -33.85 -11.48
C ALA A 178 0.94 -32.74 -11.10
N PRO A 179 0.61 -31.89 -10.11
CA PRO A 179 1.51 -30.82 -9.70
C PRO A 179 2.83 -31.43 -9.24
N PRO A 180 3.99 -30.87 -9.68
CA PRO A 180 5.30 -31.31 -9.21
C PRO A 180 5.48 -30.99 -7.73
N ALA A 181 6.53 -31.58 -7.11
CA ALA A 181 6.88 -31.28 -5.73
C ALA A 181 7.16 -29.78 -5.55
N GLY A 182 6.67 -29.21 -4.47
CA GLY A 182 6.95 -27.82 -4.09
C GLY A 182 8.44 -27.57 -3.83
N LEU A 183 8.85 -26.34 -4.03
CA LEU A 183 10.21 -25.85 -3.74
C LEU A 183 10.18 -25.06 -2.42
N ASP A 184 10.53 -25.73 -1.33
CA ASP A 184 10.66 -25.07 -0.04
C ASP A 184 11.94 -24.20 0.01
N GLY A 185 11.83 -22.99 0.60
CA GLY A 185 12.97 -22.09 0.76
C GLY A 185 13.33 -21.25 -0.46
N ASP A 186 12.50 -21.23 -1.49
CA ASP A 186 12.66 -20.37 -2.65
C ASP A 186 12.44 -18.88 -2.28
N PRO A 187 13.36 -17.95 -2.67
CA PRO A 187 13.23 -16.53 -2.34
C PRO A 187 11.96 -15.88 -2.91
N GLY A 188 11.59 -16.20 -4.15
CA GLY A 188 10.39 -15.70 -4.79
C GLY A 188 9.11 -16.15 -4.07
N LEU A 189 9.09 -17.41 -3.59
CA LEU A 189 8.01 -17.93 -2.74
C LEU A 189 7.87 -17.10 -1.45
N ALA A 190 8.98 -16.82 -0.78
CA ALA A 190 8.99 -16.03 0.44
C ALA A 190 8.49 -14.61 0.17
N ALA A 191 9.03 -13.93 -0.85
CA ALA A 191 8.67 -12.57 -1.20
C ALA A 191 7.18 -12.41 -1.57
N LEU A 192 6.63 -13.33 -2.36
CA LEU A 192 5.19 -13.34 -2.67
C LEU A 192 4.33 -13.59 -1.41
N GLY A 193 4.78 -14.48 -0.54
CA GLY A 193 4.10 -14.71 0.73
C GLY A 193 4.10 -13.47 1.63
N ASP A 194 5.22 -12.78 1.74
CA ASP A 194 5.41 -11.62 2.61
C ASP A 194 4.64 -10.38 2.12
N LEU A 195 4.44 -10.25 0.81
CA LEU A 195 3.65 -9.19 0.20
C LEU A 195 2.28 -8.98 0.87
N THR A 196 1.60 -10.05 1.20
CA THR A 196 0.26 -10.06 1.81
C THR A 196 0.25 -10.56 3.26
N ALA A 197 1.41 -10.64 3.92
CA ALA A 197 1.53 -11.09 5.31
C ALA A 197 0.64 -10.28 6.26
N VAL A 198 0.59 -8.96 6.06
CA VAL A 198 -0.21 -8.03 6.85
C VAL A 198 -1.70 -8.35 6.81
N TRP A 199 -2.21 -8.89 5.69
CA TRP A 199 -3.62 -9.29 5.59
C TRP A 199 -3.99 -10.41 6.56
N ALA A 200 -3.04 -11.33 6.80
CA ALA A 200 -3.24 -12.41 7.75
C ALA A 200 -2.91 -12.00 9.20
N GLU A 201 -1.92 -11.13 9.39
CA GLU A 201 -1.42 -10.75 10.72
C GLU A 201 -2.25 -9.65 11.40
N GLN A 202 -2.75 -8.68 10.61
CA GLN A 202 -3.47 -7.51 11.11
C GLN A 202 -4.96 -7.48 10.71
N SER A 203 -5.40 -8.45 9.93
CA SER A 203 -6.77 -8.60 9.47
C SER A 203 -7.23 -10.06 9.57
N ASN A 204 -8.29 -10.43 8.86
CA ASN A 204 -8.84 -11.78 8.84
C ASN A 204 -8.42 -12.59 7.61
N GLY A 205 -7.38 -12.14 6.91
CA GLY A 205 -6.96 -12.69 5.65
C GLY A 205 -6.35 -14.09 5.76
N LEU A 206 -6.38 -14.77 4.62
CA LEU A 206 -5.68 -16.02 4.38
C LEU A 206 -4.66 -15.80 3.26
N ARG A 207 -3.51 -16.41 3.39
CA ARG A 207 -2.48 -16.43 2.34
C ARG A 207 -1.93 -17.82 2.15
N ARG A 208 -1.75 -18.22 0.90
CA ARG A 208 -1.06 -19.44 0.50
C ARG A 208 -0.21 -19.12 -0.70
N ALA A 209 1.01 -19.60 -0.72
CA ALA A 209 1.91 -19.44 -1.85
C ALA A 209 2.55 -20.80 -2.19
N ALA A 210 2.89 -21.00 -3.45
CA ALA A 210 3.60 -22.18 -3.91
C ALA A 210 4.64 -21.81 -4.95
N ALA A 211 5.76 -22.53 -4.94
CA ALA A 211 6.78 -22.52 -5.98
C ALA A 211 6.99 -23.94 -6.48
N VAL A 212 7.12 -24.13 -7.78
CA VAL A 212 7.31 -25.45 -8.41
C VAL A 212 8.27 -25.35 -9.59
N ARG A 213 8.89 -26.48 -9.97
CA ARG A 213 9.50 -26.62 -11.29
C ARG A 213 8.44 -27.03 -12.28
N GLY A 214 8.02 -26.08 -13.13
CA GLY A 214 6.91 -26.32 -14.04
C GLY A 214 6.29 -25.04 -14.57
N THR A 215 4.97 -25.07 -14.76
CA THR A 215 4.20 -23.96 -15.32
C THR A 215 3.39 -23.23 -14.25
N ALA A 216 2.95 -22.00 -14.57
CA ALA A 216 2.04 -21.24 -13.72
C ALA A 216 0.77 -22.04 -13.37
N ALA A 217 0.22 -22.80 -14.32
CA ALA A 217 -0.94 -23.64 -14.09
C ALA A 217 -0.67 -24.76 -13.05
N GLN A 218 0.52 -25.34 -13.06
CA GLN A 218 0.94 -26.36 -12.08
C GLN A 218 1.17 -25.73 -10.70
N ALA A 219 1.75 -24.51 -10.63
CA ALA A 219 1.88 -23.78 -9.36
C ALA A 219 0.50 -23.48 -8.76
N VAL A 220 -0.47 -23.02 -9.56
CA VAL A 220 -1.85 -22.82 -9.11
C VAL A 220 -2.51 -24.13 -8.68
N ALA A 221 -2.34 -25.20 -9.43
CA ALA A 221 -2.91 -26.50 -9.10
C ALA A 221 -2.38 -27.06 -7.76
N SER A 222 -1.13 -26.77 -7.42
CA SER A 222 -0.55 -27.15 -6.12
C SER A 222 -1.19 -26.42 -4.92
N LEU A 223 -1.78 -25.23 -5.14
CA LEU A 223 -2.51 -24.48 -4.10
C LEU A 223 -3.98 -24.85 -3.99
N SER A 224 -4.66 -24.98 -5.15
CA SER A 224 -6.12 -25.08 -5.24
C SER A 224 -6.62 -26.49 -5.58
N GLY A 225 -5.72 -27.42 -5.93
CA GLY A 225 -6.08 -28.76 -6.41
C GLY A 225 -6.54 -28.80 -7.88
N HIS A 226 -6.59 -27.66 -8.56
CA HIS A 226 -6.92 -27.54 -9.99
C HIS A 226 -6.23 -26.30 -10.59
N PRO A 227 -5.96 -26.25 -11.90
CA PRO A 227 -5.17 -25.17 -12.51
C PRO A 227 -5.87 -23.80 -12.55
N GLY A 228 -7.17 -23.73 -12.27
CA GLY A 228 -7.92 -22.47 -12.34
C GLY A 228 -8.11 -21.93 -13.77
N ARG A 229 -8.64 -20.72 -13.88
CA ARG A 229 -8.70 -19.94 -15.13
C ARG A 229 -7.63 -18.87 -15.09
N HIS A 230 -6.88 -18.73 -16.16
CA HIS A 230 -5.74 -17.82 -16.24
C HIS A 230 -5.99 -16.68 -17.22
N HIS A 231 -5.59 -15.48 -16.82
CA HIS A 231 -5.54 -14.29 -17.65
C HIS A 231 -4.12 -13.74 -17.67
N ARG A 232 -3.56 -13.60 -18.89
CA ARG A 232 -2.22 -13.04 -19.06
C ARG A 232 -2.22 -11.55 -18.67
N LEU A 233 -1.26 -11.16 -17.84
CA LEU A 233 -1.05 -9.78 -17.46
C LEU A 233 0.13 -9.18 -18.21
N PRO A 234 0.04 -7.92 -18.67
CA PRO A 234 1.21 -7.09 -18.92
C PRO A 234 2.02 -6.89 -17.65
N VAL A 235 3.31 -6.61 -17.80
CA VAL A 235 4.23 -6.45 -16.66
C VAL A 235 3.78 -5.31 -15.74
N ASP A 236 3.43 -4.18 -16.30
CA ASP A 236 2.98 -2.98 -15.57
C ASP A 236 1.70 -3.24 -14.77
N GLU A 237 0.73 -3.97 -15.33
CA GLU A 237 -0.47 -4.39 -14.60
C GLU A 237 -0.13 -5.34 -13.44
N ALA A 238 0.77 -6.31 -13.66
CA ALA A 238 1.20 -7.23 -12.63
C ALA A 238 1.88 -6.50 -11.48
N LEU A 239 2.83 -5.62 -11.76
CA LEU A 239 3.53 -4.82 -10.76
C LEU A 239 2.57 -3.85 -10.04
N GLY A 240 1.59 -3.29 -10.75
CA GLY A 240 0.52 -2.49 -10.15
C GLY A 240 -0.29 -3.28 -9.12
N LEU A 241 -0.60 -4.55 -9.40
CA LEU A 241 -1.29 -5.45 -8.45
C LEU A 241 -0.41 -5.78 -7.24
N LEU A 242 0.89 -6.05 -7.44
CA LEU A 242 1.82 -6.28 -6.33
C LEU A 242 1.93 -5.02 -5.44
N ALA A 243 2.10 -3.85 -6.05
CA ALA A 243 2.19 -2.60 -5.32
C ALA A 243 0.89 -2.27 -4.56
N TRP A 244 -0.27 -2.49 -5.19
CA TRP A 244 -1.57 -2.34 -4.52
C TRP A 244 -1.68 -3.26 -3.30
N ALA A 245 -1.32 -4.52 -3.43
CA ALA A 245 -1.39 -5.48 -2.33
C ALA A 245 -0.42 -5.12 -1.20
N GLY A 246 0.81 -4.75 -1.54
CA GLY A 246 1.82 -4.30 -0.58
C GLY A 246 1.48 -2.99 0.13
N ALA A 247 0.72 -2.10 -0.52
CA ALA A 247 0.21 -0.86 0.08
C ALA A 247 -0.98 -1.10 1.00
N SER A 248 -1.77 -2.15 0.75
CA SER A 248 -3.01 -2.45 1.46
C SER A 248 -2.74 -3.12 2.80
N GLY A 249 -3.56 -2.81 3.79
CA GLY A 249 -3.60 -3.52 5.07
C GLY A 249 -4.60 -4.68 5.12
N GLY A 250 -5.29 -4.98 3.99
CA GLY A 250 -6.43 -5.88 3.98
C GLY A 250 -7.71 -5.20 4.48
N ALA A 251 -8.74 -6.00 4.76
CA ALA A 251 -10.08 -5.51 5.08
C ALA A 251 -10.15 -4.76 6.44
N HIS A 252 -9.32 -5.12 7.41
CA HIS A 252 -9.34 -4.55 8.76
C HIS A 252 -7.98 -4.05 9.23
N GLY A 253 -6.92 -4.30 8.46
CA GLY A 253 -5.57 -3.82 8.77
C GLY A 253 -5.37 -2.37 8.31
N ARG A 254 -4.21 -1.83 8.64
CA ARG A 254 -3.86 -0.45 8.28
C ARG A 254 -3.24 -0.40 6.90
N ARG A 255 -3.69 0.56 6.10
CA ARG A 255 -3.04 0.88 4.84
C ARG A 255 -1.59 1.32 5.10
N ARG A 256 -0.65 0.83 4.27
CA ARG A 256 0.80 1.04 4.41
C ARG A 256 1.34 2.16 3.52
N GLY A 257 0.57 2.59 2.53
CA GLY A 257 0.94 3.62 1.55
C GLY A 257 1.58 3.06 0.27
N MET A 258 1.52 3.85 -0.81
CA MET A 258 2.01 3.41 -2.13
C MET A 258 3.53 3.36 -2.22
N ALA A 259 4.25 4.19 -1.44
CA ALA A 259 5.71 4.09 -1.32
C ALA A 259 6.13 2.69 -0.84
N ARG A 260 5.45 2.18 0.18
CA ARG A 260 5.68 0.82 0.67
C ARG A 260 5.22 -0.22 -0.35
N GLY A 261 4.09 0.00 -1.00
CA GLY A 261 3.59 -0.89 -2.05
C GLY A 261 4.60 -1.02 -3.20
N ARG A 262 5.19 0.09 -3.66
CA ARG A 262 6.24 0.10 -4.67
C ARG A 262 7.47 -0.70 -4.22
N PHE A 263 7.91 -0.49 -2.98
CA PHE A 263 9.02 -1.25 -2.40
C PHE A 263 8.74 -2.76 -2.42
N GLU A 264 7.56 -3.19 -1.98
CA GLU A 264 7.19 -4.61 -1.97
C GLU A 264 7.12 -5.21 -3.38
N ALA A 265 6.65 -4.44 -4.37
CA ALA A 265 6.63 -4.88 -5.77
C ALA A 265 8.05 -5.06 -6.32
N TRP A 266 8.96 -4.12 -6.04
CA TRP A 266 10.38 -4.24 -6.40
C TRP A 266 11.04 -5.43 -5.74
N TRP A 267 10.78 -5.63 -4.42
CA TRP A 267 11.32 -6.76 -3.68
C TRP A 267 10.86 -8.09 -4.26
N CYS A 268 9.55 -8.23 -4.53
CA CYS A 268 9.02 -9.44 -5.18
C CYS A 268 9.64 -9.64 -6.57
N ALA A 269 9.75 -8.59 -7.38
CA ALA A 269 10.36 -8.66 -8.70
C ALA A 269 11.82 -9.11 -8.63
N ALA A 270 12.61 -8.54 -7.73
CA ALA A 270 14.01 -8.91 -7.52
C ALA A 270 14.15 -10.36 -7.07
N ALA A 271 13.35 -10.80 -6.10
CA ALA A 271 13.39 -12.18 -5.61
C ALA A 271 12.97 -13.22 -6.65
N LEU A 272 11.96 -12.89 -7.50
CA LEU A 272 11.51 -13.78 -8.57
C LEU A 272 12.52 -13.88 -9.72
N THR A 273 13.41 -12.90 -9.87
CA THR A 273 14.43 -12.86 -10.92
C THR A 273 15.84 -13.17 -10.40
N GLY A 274 15.99 -13.46 -9.09
CA GLY A 274 17.29 -13.74 -8.45
C GLY A 274 18.21 -12.52 -8.36
N LEU A 275 17.67 -11.30 -8.38
CA LEU A 275 18.40 -10.05 -8.27
C LEU A 275 18.31 -9.41 -6.86
N ASP A 276 17.83 -10.15 -5.87
CA ASP A 276 17.62 -9.68 -4.50
C ASP A 276 18.91 -9.60 -3.66
N GLU A 277 19.99 -10.26 -4.06
CA GLU A 277 21.27 -10.24 -3.31
C GLU A 277 21.91 -8.85 -3.26
N ALA A 278 21.72 -8.03 -4.29
CA ALA A 278 22.25 -6.66 -4.38
C ALA A 278 21.09 -5.64 -4.36
N TRP A 279 20.63 -5.29 -3.18
CA TRP A 279 19.50 -4.34 -3.01
C TRP A 279 19.94 -2.87 -2.95
N PRO A 280 19.25 -1.95 -3.64
CA PRO A 280 18.32 -2.25 -4.74
C PRO A 280 19.08 -2.70 -6.00
N PRO A 281 18.50 -3.60 -6.82
CA PRO A 281 19.09 -3.92 -8.11
C PRO A 281 19.06 -2.70 -9.04
N ASP A 282 19.93 -2.73 -10.07
CA ASP A 282 19.85 -1.75 -11.13
C ASP A 282 18.46 -1.80 -11.80
N GLY A 283 17.88 -0.62 -12.09
CA GLY A 283 16.51 -0.52 -12.59
C GLY A 283 16.35 -1.08 -14.01
N ASP A 284 17.36 -0.94 -14.86
CA ASP A 284 17.31 -1.45 -16.23
C ASP A 284 17.51 -2.97 -16.26
N ASP A 285 18.41 -3.48 -15.41
CA ASP A 285 18.64 -4.93 -15.25
C ASP A 285 17.38 -5.61 -14.71
N LEU A 286 16.76 -5.06 -13.66
CA LEU A 286 15.51 -5.59 -13.11
C LEU A 286 14.39 -5.54 -14.16
N GLY A 287 14.24 -4.42 -14.87
CA GLY A 287 13.22 -4.28 -15.91
C GLY A 287 13.39 -5.30 -17.03
N GLY A 288 14.62 -5.55 -17.47
CA GLY A 288 14.93 -6.60 -18.43
C GLY A 288 14.53 -7.99 -17.94
N ALA A 289 14.92 -8.33 -16.71
CA ALA A 289 14.60 -9.63 -16.11
C ALA A 289 13.09 -9.84 -15.89
N VAL A 290 12.39 -8.82 -15.40
CA VAL A 290 10.92 -8.89 -15.19
C VAL A 290 10.16 -9.04 -16.50
N ALA A 291 10.67 -8.46 -17.61
CA ALA A 291 10.04 -8.57 -18.94
C ALA A 291 10.11 -10.00 -19.50
N GLU A 292 11.09 -10.80 -19.08
CA GLU A 292 11.20 -12.21 -19.48
C GLU A 292 10.22 -13.12 -18.74
N LEU A 293 9.72 -12.68 -17.57
CA LEU A 293 8.72 -13.41 -16.79
C LEU A 293 7.35 -13.36 -17.47
N ARG A 294 6.60 -14.42 -17.23
CA ARG A 294 5.21 -14.49 -17.63
C ARG A 294 4.31 -14.30 -16.42
N TRP A 295 3.46 -13.27 -16.48
CA TRP A 295 2.55 -12.91 -15.41
C TRP A 295 1.11 -13.30 -15.74
N TRP A 296 0.41 -13.83 -14.73
CA TRP A 296 -0.95 -14.30 -14.86
C TRP A 296 -1.78 -13.88 -13.66
N ARG A 297 -2.98 -13.40 -13.93
CA ARG A 297 -4.05 -13.41 -12.93
C ARG A 297 -4.82 -14.71 -13.09
N TRP A 298 -5.19 -15.33 -11.99
CA TRP A 298 -5.96 -16.54 -12.03
C TRP A 298 -7.21 -16.45 -11.16
N ASP A 299 -8.21 -17.30 -11.38
CA ASP A 299 -9.38 -17.46 -10.54
C ASP A 299 -9.79 -18.93 -10.46
N ASP A 300 -10.41 -19.30 -9.33
CA ASP A 300 -10.93 -20.64 -9.08
C ASP A 300 -12.44 -20.76 -9.36
N GLY A 301 -13.05 -19.74 -9.93
CA GLY A 301 -14.49 -19.66 -10.19
C GLY A 301 -15.30 -19.17 -8.99
N THR A 302 -14.68 -18.89 -7.86
CA THR A 302 -15.35 -18.29 -6.70
C THR A 302 -15.59 -16.80 -6.97
N PRO A 303 -16.80 -16.25 -6.74
CA PRO A 303 -17.02 -14.82 -6.88
C PRO A 303 -16.06 -14.03 -5.99
N PRO A 304 -15.37 -13.02 -6.52
CA PRO A 304 -14.45 -12.20 -5.72
C PRO A 304 -15.26 -11.39 -4.69
N THR A 305 -14.90 -11.53 -3.42
CA THR A 305 -15.45 -10.74 -2.33
C THR A 305 -14.32 -10.17 -1.51
N GLY A 306 -14.36 -8.87 -1.25
CA GLY A 306 -13.31 -8.18 -0.46
C GLY A 306 -11.98 -8.06 -1.20
N TRP A 307 -10.90 -8.04 -0.44
CA TRP A 307 -9.53 -7.99 -0.95
C TRP A 307 -9.09 -9.36 -1.44
N HIS A 308 -8.58 -9.44 -2.65
CA HIS A 308 -8.02 -10.68 -3.17
C HIS A 308 -6.89 -10.41 -4.15
N LEU A 309 -5.82 -11.18 -4.04
CA LEU A 309 -4.71 -11.22 -4.98
C LEU A 309 -4.46 -12.67 -5.37
N LEU A 310 -4.88 -13.03 -6.58
CA LEU A 310 -4.66 -14.33 -7.18
C LEU A 310 -3.74 -14.14 -8.38
N ILE A 311 -2.44 -14.35 -8.17
CA ILE A 311 -1.40 -14.11 -9.18
C ILE A 311 -0.53 -15.35 -9.34
N ALA A 312 -0.07 -15.60 -10.56
CA ALA A 312 0.92 -16.62 -10.84
C ALA A 312 2.00 -16.05 -11.78
N VAL A 313 3.21 -16.53 -11.61
CA VAL A 313 4.39 -16.10 -12.36
C VAL A 313 5.11 -17.31 -12.89
N GLU A 314 5.68 -17.21 -14.09
CA GLU A 314 6.43 -18.29 -14.74
C GLU A 314 7.72 -17.74 -15.32
N ASP A 315 8.82 -18.34 -14.94
CA ASP A 315 10.13 -18.17 -15.55
C ASP A 315 10.41 -19.36 -16.47
N LEU A 316 10.39 -19.09 -17.76
CA LEU A 316 10.64 -20.13 -18.77
C LEU A 316 12.11 -20.51 -18.87
N ALA A 317 13.03 -19.61 -18.54
CA ALA A 317 14.46 -19.86 -18.67
C ALA A 317 14.91 -20.89 -17.62
N ASP A 318 14.45 -20.73 -16.38
CA ASP A 318 14.81 -21.61 -15.27
C ASP A 318 13.78 -22.74 -15.03
N GLY A 319 12.65 -22.70 -15.75
CA GLY A 319 11.56 -23.66 -15.60
C GLY A 319 10.90 -23.61 -14.23
N LEU A 320 10.82 -22.40 -13.66
CA LEU A 320 10.23 -22.15 -12.35
C LEU A 320 8.86 -21.48 -12.49
N ALA A 321 7.98 -21.75 -11.57
CA ALA A 321 6.71 -21.05 -11.48
C ALA A 321 6.26 -20.88 -10.04
N TRP A 322 5.60 -19.75 -9.78
CA TRP A 322 5.07 -19.37 -8.47
C TRP A 322 3.59 -19.05 -8.59
N ALA A 323 2.87 -19.25 -7.50
CA ALA A 323 1.48 -18.84 -7.37
C ALA A 323 1.20 -18.32 -5.97
N LEU A 324 0.35 -17.28 -5.88
CA LEU A 324 -0.17 -16.72 -4.66
C LEU A 324 -1.70 -16.75 -4.67
N ASP A 325 -2.28 -17.18 -3.55
CA ASP A 325 -3.69 -17.05 -3.21
C ASP A 325 -3.78 -16.27 -1.88
N ALA A 326 -4.08 -14.99 -1.98
CA ALA A 326 -4.29 -14.15 -0.83
C ALA A 326 -5.69 -13.54 -0.88
N ARG A 327 -6.44 -13.68 0.21
CA ARG A 327 -7.84 -13.23 0.33
C ARG A 327 -8.10 -12.68 1.71
N ASP A 328 -8.84 -11.58 1.76
CA ASP A 328 -9.32 -10.99 2.99
C ASP A 328 -10.74 -10.46 2.80
N VAL A 329 -11.63 -10.78 3.70
CA VAL A 329 -13.04 -10.42 3.61
C VAL A 329 -13.44 -9.56 4.80
N ALA A 330 -14.22 -8.51 4.54
CA ALA A 330 -14.67 -7.56 5.56
C ALA A 330 -15.55 -8.23 6.64
N ASP A 331 -16.32 -9.25 6.27
CA ASP A 331 -17.17 -10.01 7.20
C ASP A 331 -16.88 -11.50 7.11
N ARG A 332 -16.44 -12.09 8.21
CA ARG A 332 -16.61 -13.53 8.41
C ARG A 332 -18.08 -13.76 8.76
N THR A 333 -18.90 -14.10 7.78
CA THR A 333 -20.16 -14.76 8.08
C THR A 333 -19.83 -16.10 8.73
N SER A 334 -19.92 -16.12 10.07
CA SER A 334 -19.86 -17.32 10.91
C SER A 334 -21.00 -18.27 10.60
#